data_79f60f9363440796a39e78a437a946f1
#
_entry.id   79f60f9363440796a39e78a437a946f1
#
_cell.length_a   1.000
_cell.length_b   1.000
_cell.length_c   1.000
_cell.angle_alpha   90.00
_cell.angle_beta   90.00
_cell.angle_gamma   90.00
#
_symmetry.space_group_name_H-M   'P 1'
#
loop_
_entity.id
_entity.type
_entity.pdbx_description
1 polymer ?
#
loop_
_entity_poly.entity_id
_entity_poly.type
_entity_poly.pdbx_seq_one_letter_code
_entity_poly.pdbx_strand_id
1 'polypeptide(L)'
;GIVVQFGGQTPLKLSLPILNWLEKSENTKLRTKVLGTSPISIDLAEDREQFDKVLRRLDIRQPKNGLARTFEESLAVANKVGYPLVVRPSYVLGGRAMEIVYEQDELERYIKEAVNVEPDHPILIDQYLENAIEVDVDALCDVSKNVVIGGLMEHIEPAGIHSGDSACCLPSIT
;
A
#
# COMPACT_ATOMS: atom_id res chain seq x y z
N GLY A 1 -22.61 2.65 -14.63
CA GLY A 1 -21.71 2.63 -13.49
C GLY A 1 -20.27 2.91 -13.89
N ILE A 2 -19.46 3.28 -12.90
CA ILE A 2 -18.03 3.52 -13.06
C ILE A 2 -17.29 2.53 -12.17
N VAL A 3 -16.31 1.82 -12.71
CA VAL A 3 -15.40 0.95 -11.95
C VAL A 3 -14.02 1.60 -11.95
N VAL A 4 -13.47 1.87 -10.78
CA VAL A 4 -12.18 2.59 -10.61
C VAL A 4 -11.02 1.68 -10.26
N GLN A 5 -11.27 0.41 -9.91
CA GLN A 5 -10.27 -0.49 -9.35
C GLN A 5 -9.32 -1.12 -10.38
N PHE A 6 -9.70 -1.19 -11.65
CA PHE A 6 -8.97 -1.92 -12.68
C PHE A 6 -8.05 -1.06 -13.55
N GLY A 7 -7.76 0.16 -13.16
CA GLY A 7 -6.95 1.09 -13.95
C GLY A 7 -5.67 1.55 -13.28
N GLY A 8 -5.22 0.88 -12.23
CA GLY A 8 -4.05 1.28 -11.45
C GLY A 8 -4.32 2.54 -10.62
N GLN A 9 -3.26 3.25 -10.27
CA GLN A 9 -3.31 4.36 -9.29
C GLN A 9 -4.09 5.59 -9.78
N THR A 10 -4.10 5.87 -11.07
CA THR A 10 -4.78 7.07 -11.61
C THR A 10 -6.28 7.06 -11.35
N PRO A 11 -7.06 6.03 -11.74
CA PRO A 11 -8.48 5.98 -11.40
C PRO A 11 -8.75 5.79 -9.91
N LEU A 12 -7.88 5.12 -9.14
CA LEU A 12 -8.02 5.03 -7.69
C LEU A 12 -7.98 6.42 -7.03
N LYS A 13 -7.04 7.27 -7.40
CA LYS A 13 -6.94 8.65 -6.92
C LYS A 13 -8.15 9.52 -7.31
N LEU A 14 -8.86 9.17 -8.36
CA LEU A 14 -10.07 9.86 -8.80
C LEU A 14 -11.34 9.37 -8.08
N SER A 15 -11.28 8.30 -7.30
CA SER A 15 -12.45 7.66 -6.68
C SER A 15 -13.26 8.63 -5.79
N LEU A 16 -12.62 9.28 -4.82
CA LEU A 16 -13.25 10.28 -3.96
C LEU A 16 -13.68 11.54 -4.71
N PRO A 17 -12.85 12.16 -5.59
CA PRO A 17 -13.30 13.27 -6.43
C PRO A 17 -14.54 12.95 -7.26
N ILE A 18 -14.63 11.75 -7.84
CA ILE A 18 -15.80 11.30 -8.60
C ILE A 18 -17.02 11.16 -7.69
N LEU A 19 -16.87 10.53 -6.51
CA LEU A 19 -17.96 10.40 -5.54
C LEU A 19 -18.49 11.77 -5.15
N ASN A 20 -17.61 12.68 -4.73
CA ASN A 20 -17.98 14.04 -4.33
C ASN A 20 -18.65 14.83 -5.46
N TRP A 21 -18.23 14.59 -6.72
CA TRP A 21 -18.86 15.21 -7.88
C TRP A 21 -20.27 14.65 -8.13
N LEU A 22 -20.46 13.35 -8.02
CA LEU A 22 -21.77 12.69 -8.18
C LEU A 22 -22.78 13.11 -7.10
N GLU A 23 -22.32 13.40 -5.89
CA GLU A 23 -23.16 13.80 -4.76
C GLU A 23 -23.57 15.29 -4.78
N LYS A 24 -22.98 16.11 -5.65
CA LYS A 24 -23.42 17.50 -5.80
C LYS A 24 -24.85 17.56 -6.29
N SER A 25 -25.62 18.51 -5.75
CA SER A 25 -27.06 18.67 -6.04
C SER A 25 -27.40 18.75 -7.54
N GLU A 26 -26.53 19.37 -8.33
CA GLU A 26 -26.67 19.49 -9.78
C GLU A 26 -26.51 18.15 -10.52
N ASN A 27 -25.77 17.21 -9.93
CA ASN A 27 -25.42 15.93 -10.52
C ASN A 27 -26.26 14.75 -9.97
N THR A 28 -27.07 14.98 -8.94
CA THR A 28 -27.90 13.91 -8.32
C THR A 28 -28.95 13.32 -9.27
N LYS A 29 -29.24 14.00 -10.37
CA LYS A 29 -30.11 13.47 -11.44
C LYS A 29 -29.43 12.37 -12.26
N LEU A 30 -28.11 12.28 -12.20
CA LEU A 30 -27.37 11.21 -12.86
C LEU A 30 -27.61 9.90 -12.10
N ARG A 31 -27.97 8.85 -12.82
CA ARG A 31 -28.13 7.50 -12.24
C ARG A 31 -26.78 6.75 -12.12
N THR A 32 -25.68 7.44 -12.44
CA THR A 32 -24.33 6.86 -12.42
C THR A 32 -23.88 6.66 -10.98
N LYS A 33 -23.30 5.50 -10.70
CA LYS A 33 -22.73 5.14 -9.40
C LYS A 33 -21.34 4.57 -9.58
N VAL A 34 -20.49 4.72 -8.58
CA VAL A 34 -19.25 3.95 -8.48
C VAL A 34 -19.63 2.53 -8.08
N LEU A 35 -19.15 1.56 -8.83
CA LEU A 35 -19.36 0.12 -8.63
C LEU A 35 -18.09 -0.53 -8.07
N GLY A 36 -18.25 -1.66 -7.41
CA GLY A 36 -17.16 -2.36 -6.73
C GLY A 36 -16.91 -1.80 -5.33
N THR A 37 -15.66 -1.77 -4.90
CA THR A 37 -15.27 -1.22 -3.59
C THR A 37 -15.63 0.27 -3.51
N SER A 38 -16.20 0.68 -2.38
CA SER A 38 -16.61 2.08 -2.21
C SER A 38 -15.40 3.02 -2.22
N PRO A 39 -15.52 4.23 -2.78
CA PRO A 39 -14.44 5.22 -2.74
C PRO A 39 -13.92 5.51 -1.33
N ILE A 40 -14.80 5.48 -0.32
CA ILE A 40 -14.42 5.66 1.08
C ILE A 40 -13.55 4.49 1.57
N SER A 41 -13.89 3.26 1.18
CA SER A 41 -13.08 2.08 1.55
C SER A 41 -11.75 2.03 0.82
N ILE A 42 -11.71 2.54 -0.42
CA ILE A 42 -10.47 2.69 -1.18
C ILE A 42 -9.55 3.69 -0.48
N ASP A 43 -10.06 4.86 -0.13
CA ASP A 43 -9.30 5.89 0.58
C ASP A 43 -8.75 5.38 1.92
N LEU A 44 -9.59 4.67 2.68
CA LEU A 44 -9.20 4.02 3.93
C LEU A 44 -8.05 3.02 3.75
N ALA A 45 -8.04 2.28 2.64
CA ALA A 45 -7.00 1.30 2.35
C ALA A 45 -5.71 1.95 1.81
N GLU A 46 -5.82 3.04 1.07
CA GLU A 46 -4.69 3.80 0.53
C GLU A 46 -3.98 4.65 1.60
N ASP A 47 -4.73 5.14 2.60
CA ASP A 47 -4.17 5.87 3.73
C ASP A 47 -3.54 4.90 4.73
N ARG A 48 -2.21 4.91 4.81
CA ARG A 48 -1.46 3.96 5.61
C ARG A 48 -1.80 4.02 7.11
N GLU A 49 -2.02 5.21 7.65
CA GLU A 49 -2.35 5.37 9.07
C GLU A 49 -3.75 4.84 9.39
N GLN A 50 -4.71 5.09 8.50
CA GLN A 50 -6.05 4.57 8.65
C GLN A 50 -6.09 3.05 8.46
N PHE A 51 -5.34 2.53 7.48
CA PHE A 51 -5.25 1.10 7.23
C PHE A 51 -4.60 0.34 8.39
N ASP A 52 -3.54 0.89 9.00
CA ASP A 52 -2.93 0.34 10.23
C ASP A 52 -3.97 0.19 11.36
N LYS A 53 -4.83 1.21 11.55
CA LYS A 53 -5.92 1.15 12.54
C LYS A 53 -6.93 0.03 12.22
N VAL A 54 -7.23 -0.18 10.93
CA VAL A 54 -8.12 -1.27 10.48
C VAL A 54 -7.49 -2.63 10.78
N LEU A 55 -6.22 -2.83 10.43
CA LEU A 55 -5.52 -4.09 10.66
C LEU A 55 -5.44 -4.43 12.15
N ARG A 56 -5.11 -3.45 12.99
CA ARG A 56 -5.10 -3.63 14.46
C ARG A 56 -6.47 -3.98 15.01
N ARG A 57 -7.53 -3.33 14.53
CA ARG A 57 -8.91 -3.63 14.96
C ARG A 57 -9.35 -5.03 14.58
N LEU A 58 -8.84 -5.56 13.47
CA LEU A 58 -9.15 -6.89 12.97
C LEU A 58 -8.18 -7.97 13.50
N ASP A 59 -7.19 -7.58 14.32
CA ASP A 59 -6.11 -8.44 14.81
C ASP A 59 -5.32 -9.12 13.66
N ILE A 60 -5.17 -8.41 12.55
CA ILE A 60 -4.39 -8.87 11.40
C ILE A 60 -2.94 -8.45 11.60
N ARG A 61 -2.03 -9.42 11.51
CA ARG A 61 -0.58 -9.17 11.62
C ARG A 61 -0.08 -8.36 10.44
N GLN A 62 0.83 -7.46 10.72
CA GLN A 62 1.56 -6.69 9.71
C GLN A 62 3.03 -6.55 10.13
N PRO A 63 3.96 -6.32 9.19
CA PRO A 63 5.33 -5.98 9.52
C PRO A 63 5.39 -4.75 10.42
N LYS A 64 6.36 -4.73 11.34
CA LYS A 64 6.61 -3.51 12.12
C LYS A 64 6.95 -2.38 11.16
N ASN A 65 6.46 -1.20 11.45
CA ASN A 65 6.66 -0.06 10.57
C ASN A 65 6.67 1.25 11.33
N GLY A 66 7.09 2.31 10.65
CA GLY A 66 7.01 3.67 11.12
C GLY A 66 7.23 4.68 10.01
N LEU A 67 6.93 5.93 10.34
CA LEU A 67 7.12 7.11 9.50
C LEU A 67 8.19 7.99 10.13
N ALA A 68 9.05 8.56 9.33
CA ALA A 68 10.07 9.50 9.77
C ALA A 68 10.21 10.67 8.79
N ARG A 69 10.44 11.86 9.32
CA ARG A 69 10.66 13.09 8.53
C ARG A 69 12.08 13.60 8.67
N THR A 70 12.78 13.15 9.69
CA THR A 70 14.17 13.52 9.96
C THR A 70 15.04 12.28 10.09
N PHE A 71 16.34 12.48 10.04
CA PHE A 71 17.30 11.39 10.28
C PHE A 71 17.16 10.81 11.69
N GLU A 72 17.01 11.67 12.69
CA GLU A 72 16.86 11.25 14.09
C GLU A 72 15.58 10.41 14.28
N GLU A 73 14.48 10.83 13.67
CA GLU A 73 13.22 10.05 13.68
C GLU A 73 13.41 8.70 12.98
N SER A 74 14.15 8.68 11.86
CA SER A 74 14.43 7.46 11.13
C SER A 74 15.25 6.46 11.95
N LEU A 75 16.25 6.93 12.68
CA LEU A 75 17.01 6.08 13.62
C LEU A 75 16.13 5.55 14.75
N ALA A 76 15.27 6.39 15.31
CA ALA A 76 14.36 5.94 16.37
C ALA A 76 13.39 4.87 15.87
N VAL A 77 12.86 5.02 14.65
CA VAL A 77 12.00 4.02 14.01
C VAL A 77 12.81 2.75 13.71
N ALA A 78 14.01 2.87 13.12
CA ALA A 78 14.86 1.74 12.79
C ALA A 78 15.21 0.89 14.04
N ASN A 79 15.55 1.54 15.14
CA ASN A 79 15.82 0.87 16.42
C ASN A 79 14.61 0.11 16.98
N LYS A 80 13.39 0.63 16.74
CA LYS A 80 12.16 -0.02 17.17
C LYS A 80 11.75 -1.17 16.27
N VAL A 81 11.95 -1.03 14.97
CA VAL A 81 11.57 -2.02 13.95
C VAL A 81 12.56 -3.17 13.91
N GLY A 82 13.85 -2.86 13.88
CA GLY A 82 14.96 -3.79 13.72
C GLY A 82 15.32 -4.05 12.25
N TYR A 83 16.62 -4.16 11.97
CA TYR A 83 17.12 -4.47 10.63
C TYR A 83 16.90 -5.97 10.28
N PRO A 84 16.78 -6.32 8.99
CA PRO A 84 16.79 -5.43 7.82
C PRO A 84 15.48 -4.67 7.65
N LEU A 85 15.55 -3.52 6.97
CA LEU A 85 14.44 -2.60 6.76
C LEU A 85 14.20 -2.39 5.27
N VAL A 86 12.94 -2.16 4.90
CA VAL A 86 12.59 -1.55 3.62
C VAL A 86 12.32 -0.07 3.86
N VAL A 87 13.03 0.78 3.14
CA VAL A 87 12.86 2.24 3.20
C VAL A 87 12.37 2.76 1.87
N ARG A 88 11.42 3.68 1.92
CA ARG A 88 10.87 4.31 0.71
C ARG A 88 10.26 5.67 1.03
N PRO A 89 10.31 6.64 0.10
CA PRO A 89 9.56 7.88 0.23
C PRO A 89 8.05 7.57 0.21
N SER A 90 7.25 8.30 0.98
CA SER A 90 5.80 8.06 1.06
C SER A 90 5.06 8.39 -0.24
N TYR A 91 5.69 9.06 -1.19
CA TYR A 91 5.04 9.61 -2.38
C TYR A 91 5.51 9.01 -3.71
N VAL A 92 6.42 8.06 -3.71
CA VAL A 92 6.94 7.47 -4.96
C VAL A 92 6.11 6.26 -5.37
N LEU A 93 5.55 6.34 -6.58
CA LEU A 93 4.84 5.25 -7.24
C LEU A 93 5.85 4.28 -7.88
N GLY A 94 5.69 2.98 -7.58
CA GLY A 94 6.35 1.91 -8.30
C GLY A 94 7.84 1.78 -8.04
N GLY A 95 8.27 1.19 -6.93
CA GLY A 95 9.61 0.62 -6.71
C GLY A 95 10.83 1.54 -6.88
N ARG A 96 10.66 2.72 -7.48
CA ARG A 96 11.72 3.72 -7.60
C ARG A 96 12.02 4.31 -6.23
N ALA A 97 13.29 4.35 -5.88
CA ALA A 97 13.77 4.81 -4.59
C ALA A 97 13.34 3.97 -3.37
N MET A 98 12.88 2.73 -3.55
CA MET A 98 12.77 1.76 -2.48
C MET A 98 14.11 1.03 -2.33
N GLU A 99 14.62 0.94 -1.11
CA GLU A 99 15.87 0.25 -0.81
C GLU A 99 15.71 -0.66 0.41
N ILE A 100 16.37 -1.82 0.38
CA ILE A 100 16.51 -2.68 1.55
C ILE A 100 17.83 -2.29 2.22
N VAL A 101 17.75 -1.91 3.50
CA VAL A 101 18.89 -1.51 4.30
C VAL A 101 19.13 -2.51 5.43
N TYR A 102 20.37 -2.95 5.58
CA TYR A 102 20.77 -3.98 6.54
C TYR A 102 21.42 -3.40 7.79
N GLU A 103 21.90 -2.17 7.69
CA GLU A 103 22.59 -1.50 8.79
C GLU A 103 22.36 0.02 8.79
N GLN A 104 22.79 0.66 9.87
CA GLN A 104 22.57 2.08 10.10
C GLN A 104 23.23 2.98 9.05
N ASP A 105 24.44 2.65 8.61
CA ASP A 105 25.20 3.46 7.65
C ASP A 105 24.48 3.52 6.28
N GLU A 106 23.85 2.42 5.88
CA GLU A 106 23.03 2.36 4.66
C GLU A 106 21.76 3.23 4.80
N LEU A 107 21.13 3.18 5.97
CA LEU A 107 19.98 4.03 6.27
C LEU A 107 20.37 5.51 6.22
N GLU A 108 21.51 5.88 6.78
CA GLU A 108 22.01 7.25 6.77
C GLU A 108 22.27 7.75 5.35
N ARG A 109 22.91 6.92 4.53
CA ARG A 109 23.13 7.22 3.10
C ARG A 109 21.81 7.47 2.39
N TYR A 110 20.86 6.52 2.53
CA TYR A 110 19.55 6.60 1.90
C TYR A 110 18.81 7.89 2.25
N ILE A 111 18.77 8.24 3.53
CA ILE A 111 18.04 9.42 3.99
C ILE A 111 18.67 10.70 3.45
N LYS A 112 20.01 10.80 3.43
CA LYS A 112 20.70 11.94 2.82
C LYS A 112 20.31 12.13 1.35
N GLU A 113 20.20 11.06 0.61
CA GLU A 113 19.78 11.09 -0.80
C GLU A 113 18.30 11.43 -0.94
N ALA A 114 17.42 10.78 -0.17
CA ALA A 114 15.98 10.96 -0.25
C ALA A 114 15.53 12.38 0.19
N VAL A 115 16.10 12.93 1.28
CA VAL A 115 15.76 14.26 1.77
C VAL A 115 16.19 15.36 0.79
N ASN A 116 17.26 15.13 0.02
CA ASN A 116 17.66 16.08 -1.02
C ASN A 116 16.68 16.13 -2.19
N VAL A 117 15.90 15.07 -2.40
CA VAL A 117 14.94 14.97 -3.52
C VAL A 117 13.55 15.50 -3.12
N GLU A 118 13.09 15.20 -1.90
CA GLU A 118 11.76 15.60 -1.43
C GLU A 118 11.74 15.88 0.10
N PRO A 119 12.17 17.09 0.53
CA PRO A 119 12.32 17.40 1.94
C PRO A 119 11.01 17.44 2.75
N ASP A 120 9.86 17.58 2.08
CA ASP A 120 8.55 17.73 2.74
C ASP A 120 7.78 16.42 2.93
N HIS A 121 8.28 15.31 2.37
CA HIS A 121 7.59 14.02 2.43
C HIS A 121 8.21 13.06 3.45
N PRO A 122 7.39 12.38 4.26
CA PRO A 122 7.91 11.40 5.20
C PRO A 122 8.49 10.17 4.47
N ILE A 123 9.48 9.56 5.10
CA ILE A 123 10.05 8.28 4.70
C ILE A 123 9.29 7.19 5.44
N LEU A 124 8.88 6.18 4.71
CA LEU A 124 8.31 4.94 5.23
C LEU A 124 9.44 3.97 5.54
N ILE A 125 9.41 3.40 6.74
CA ILE A 125 10.37 2.41 7.20
C ILE A 125 9.59 1.19 7.65
N ASP A 126 9.76 0.10 6.92
CA ASP A 126 9.07 -1.16 7.18
C ASP A 126 10.09 -2.25 7.52
N GLN A 127 9.70 -3.20 8.37
CA GLN A 127 10.46 -4.42 8.58
C GLN A 127 10.51 -5.22 7.27
N TYR A 128 11.72 -5.56 6.81
CA TYR A 128 11.88 -6.48 5.70
C TYR A 128 11.71 -7.92 6.21
N LEU A 129 10.88 -8.69 5.53
CA LEU A 129 10.65 -10.10 5.83
C LEU A 129 11.49 -10.93 4.87
N GLU A 130 12.64 -11.39 5.34
CA GLU A 130 13.53 -12.27 4.57
C GLU A 130 12.87 -13.63 4.33
N ASN A 131 13.07 -14.16 3.14
CA ASN A 131 12.56 -15.47 2.72
C ASN A 131 11.02 -15.61 2.84
N ALA A 132 10.29 -14.51 2.80
CA ALA A 132 8.85 -14.52 2.77
C ALA A 132 8.34 -14.95 1.37
N ILE A 133 7.27 -15.72 1.37
CA ILE A 133 6.50 -16.03 0.16
C ILE A 133 5.39 -15.00 0.06
N GLU A 134 5.31 -14.33 -1.08
CA GLU A 134 4.27 -13.34 -1.35
C GLU A 134 3.08 -14.01 -2.03
N VAL A 135 1.89 -13.77 -1.48
CA VAL A 135 0.65 -14.34 -2.00
C VAL A 135 -0.39 -13.22 -2.10
N ASP A 136 -0.89 -12.99 -3.29
CA ASP A 136 -2.04 -12.13 -3.53
C ASP A 136 -3.34 -12.92 -3.38
N VAL A 137 -4.35 -12.31 -2.78
CA VAL A 137 -5.66 -12.89 -2.59
C VAL A 137 -6.73 -12.00 -3.21
N ASP A 138 -7.37 -12.48 -4.27
CA ASP A 138 -8.51 -11.80 -4.86
C ASP A 138 -9.80 -12.24 -4.18
N ALA A 139 -10.56 -11.28 -3.69
CA ALA A 139 -11.85 -11.51 -3.04
C ALA A 139 -12.96 -10.65 -3.65
N LEU A 140 -14.12 -11.24 -3.80
CA LEU A 140 -15.35 -10.55 -4.22
C LEU A 140 -16.35 -10.55 -3.07
N CYS A 141 -16.95 -9.40 -2.81
CA CYS A 141 -17.99 -9.24 -1.80
C CYS A 141 -19.27 -8.68 -2.46
N ASP A 142 -20.40 -9.34 -2.24
CA ASP A 142 -21.69 -8.86 -2.72
C ASP A 142 -22.34 -7.85 -1.75
N VAL A 143 -23.48 -7.31 -2.15
CA VAL A 143 -24.26 -6.35 -1.33
C VAL A 143 -24.81 -6.96 -0.04
N SER A 144 -24.93 -8.30 0.01
CA SER A 144 -25.36 -9.06 1.19
C SER A 144 -24.20 -9.45 2.10
N LYS A 145 -22.99 -9.00 1.78
CA LYS A 145 -21.74 -9.30 2.49
C LYS A 145 -21.30 -10.76 2.40
N ASN A 146 -21.76 -11.49 1.40
CA ASN A 146 -21.16 -12.78 1.08
C ASN A 146 -19.81 -12.54 0.42
N VAL A 147 -18.78 -13.24 0.90
CA VAL A 147 -17.42 -13.13 0.38
C VAL A 147 -17.06 -14.43 -0.36
N VAL A 148 -16.51 -14.29 -1.54
CA VAL A 148 -15.96 -15.38 -2.34
C VAL A 148 -14.50 -15.07 -2.63
N ILE A 149 -13.63 -16.02 -2.35
CA ILE A 149 -12.22 -15.96 -2.77
C ILE A 149 -12.15 -16.36 -4.24
N GLY A 150 -11.72 -15.44 -5.08
CA GLY A 150 -11.58 -15.64 -6.52
C GLY A 150 -10.32 -16.42 -6.89
N GLY A 151 -9.24 -16.18 -6.15
CA GLY A 151 -7.96 -16.86 -6.37
C GLY A 151 -6.91 -16.52 -5.32
N LEU A 152 -5.95 -17.42 -5.21
CA LEU A 152 -4.71 -17.27 -4.44
C LEU A 152 -3.57 -17.34 -5.45
N MET A 153 -2.81 -16.26 -5.59
CA MET A 153 -1.72 -16.12 -6.56
C MET A 153 -0.40 -16.02 -5.80
N GLU A 154 0.40 -17.05 -5.89
CA GLU A 154 1.73 -17.08 -5.30
C GLU A 154 2.75 -16.49 -6.25
N HIS A 155 3.54 -15.53 -5.78
CA HIS A 155 4.62 -14.91 -6.56
C HIS A 155 5.80 -15.88 -6.71
N ILE A 156 6.36 -15.94 -7.90
CA ILE A 156 7.53 -16.77 -8.20
C ILE A 156 8.81 -16.06 -7.77
N GLU A 157 8.88 -14.75 -7.95
CA GLU A 157 9.98 -13.92 -7.53
C GLU A 157 9.96 -13.69 -6.01
N PRO A 158 11.14 -13.44 -5.39
CA PRO A 158 11.23 -13.14 -3.97
C PRO A 158 10.35 -11.94 -3.56
N ALA A 159 9.82 -11.98 -2.35
CA ALA A 159 9.06 -10.87 -1.77
C ALA A 159 9.86 -9.56 -1.82
N GLY A 160 9.17 -8.47 -2.16
CA GLY A 160 9.76 -7.15 -2.38
C GLY A 160 9.98 -6.78 -3.85
N ILE A 161 9.79 -7.71 -4.78
CA ILE A 161 9.67 -7.37 -6.21
C ILE A 161 8.26 -6.83 -6.44
N HIS A 162 8.16 -5.74 -7.23
CA HIS A 162 6.85 -5.14 -7.52
C HIS A 162 5.94 -6.17 -8.21
N SER A 163 4.70 -6.29 -7.75
CA SER A 163 3.74 -7.29 -8.23
C SER A 163 3.49 -7.25 -9.75
N GLY A 164 3.58 -6.06 -10.36
CA GLY A 164 3.48 -5.91 -11.82
C GLY A 164 4.67 -6.46 -12.61
N ASP A 165 5.79 -6.74 -11.94
CA ASP A 165 7.04 -7.25 -12.53
C ASP A 165 7.28 -8.72 -12.13
N SER A 166 6.38 -9.30 -11.35
CA SER A 166 6.45 -10.66 -10.83
C SER A 166 5.53 -11.60 -11.59
N ALA A 167 5.99 -12.81 -11.88
CA ALA A 167 5.12 -13.88 -12.36
C ALA A 167 4.40 -14.54 -11.18
N CYS A 168 3.17 -14.99 -11.41
CA CYS A 168 2.37 -15.62 -10.38
C CYS A 168 1.96 -17.04 -10.78
N CYS A 169 1.92 -17.93 -9.81
CA CYS A 169 1.36 -19.27 -9.93
C CYS A 169 -0.08 -19.31 -9.38
N LEU A 170 -1.01 -19.82 -10.16
CA LEU A 170 -2.41 -19.98 -9.80
C LEU A 170 -2.86 -21.42 -10.08
N PRO A 171 -3.39 -22.17 -9.10
CA PRO A 171 -3.46 -21.82 -7.68
C PRO A 171 -2.08 -21.75 -7.01
N SER A 172 -2.03 -21.16 -5.81
CA SER A 172 -0.82 -21.16 -4.96
C SER A 172 -0.30 -22.60 -4.75
N ILE A 173 1.01 -22.77 -4.72
CA ILE A 173 1.69 -24.06 -4.59
C ILE A 173 1.88 -24.44 -3.12
N THR A 174 1.99 -23.43 -2.21
CA THR A 174 2.21 -23.58 -0.76
C THR A 174 0.93 -23.58 0.05
#